data_ce1c63608b31d6b95a726d347afd725a
#
_entry.id   ce1c63608b31d6b95a726d347afd725a
#
_cell.length_a   1.000
_cell.length_b   1.000
_cell.length_c   1.000
_cell.angle_alpha   90.00
_cell.angle_beta   90.00
_cell.angle_gamma   90.00
#
_symmetry.space_group_name_H-M   'P 1'
#
loop_
_entity.id
_entity.type
_entity.pdbx_description
1 polymer ?
#
loop_
_entity_poly.entity_id
_entity_poly.type
_entity_poly.pdbx_seq_one_letter_code
_entity_poly.pdbx_strand_id
1 'polypeptide(L)'
;MSKIFKLSPSDFGFLWHECKRCFVKKVKYGYNRPRSIMPSIFIKIDSIMKDHFEGKSPKDISETLPQGKIEFGSKWVQSKNFTDRKTGNKCFIKGVTDTVLGFEDNTYGVIDFKTSSVKDQNVEKYSRQLHAYALALENAADNKPLLKPITRLGLFVVEPEKFLMNSNNEYLFKNIVKWQEIPRDDIKFFQFLKEVVGILSEDKLPEAGHSCSHCRYIEDNRQFNHADNKKLQNQDIVLN
;
A
#
# COMPACT_ATOMS: atom_id res chain seq x y z
N MET A 1 -14.12 -21.24 -15.59
CA MET A 1 -13.58 -20.00 -16.19
C MET A 1 -12.45 -19.45 -15.33
N SER A 2 -11.33 -19.07 -15.91
CA SER A 2 -10.24 -18.42 -15.16
C SER A 2 -10.67 -17.04 -14.69
N LYS A 3 -10.37 -16.72 -13.41
CA LYS A 3 -10.67 -15.41 -12.82
C LYS A 3 -9.48 -14.47 -13.02
N ILE A 4 -9.75 -13.16 -13.08
CA ILE A 4 -8.70 -12.13 -13.14
C ILE A 4 -8.83 -11.25 -11.90
N PHE A 5 -7.76 -11.17 -11.10
CA PHE A 5 -7.72 -10.40 -9.85
C PHE A 5 -6.91 -9.11 -10.04
N LYS A 6 -7.53 -7.97 -9.72
CA LYS A 6 -6.84 -6.69 -9.62
C LYS A 6 -6.22 -6.56 -8.23
N LEU A 7 -4.92 -6.39 -8.17
CA LEU A 7 -4.15 -6.29 -6.94
C LEU A 7 -3.56 -4.89 -6.77
N SER A 8 -3.67 -4.32 -5.57
CA SER A 8 -3.13 -3.00 -5.26
C SER A 8 -1.85 -3.14 -4.42
N PRO A 9 -0.76 -2.42 -4.76
CA PRO A 9 0.48 -2.43 -3.97
C PRO A 9 0.27 -2.06 -2.49
N SER A 10 -0.54 -1.04 -2.20
CA SER A 10 -0.85 -0.64 -0.83
C SER A 10 -1.63 -1.70 -0.06
N ASP A 11 -2.49 -2.47 -0.73
CA ASP A 11 -3.23 -3.55 -0.06
C ASP A 11 -2.30 -4.71 0.35
N PHE A 12 -1.21 -4.95 -0.36
CA PHE A 12 -0.21 -5.94 0.04
C PHE A 12 0.53 -5.55 1.32
N GLY A 13 0.83 -4.26 1.45
CA GLY A 13 1.47 -3.73 2.64
C GLY A 13 0.55 -3.72 3.86
N PHE A 14 -0.68 -3.23 3.70
CA PHE A 14 -1.54 -2.93 4.83
C PHE A 14 -2.68 -3.93 5.01
N LEU A 15 -3.57 -4.05 4.05
CA LEU A 15 -4.79 -4.85 4.21
C LEU A 15 -4.52 -6.34 4.33
N TRP A 16 -3.62 -6.88 3.51
CA TRP A 16 -3.19 -8.27 3.58
C TRP A 16 -2.56 -8.62 4.93
N HIS A 17 -1.67 -7.75 5.40
CA HIS A 17 -1.01 -7.96 6.68
C HIS A 17 -1.98 -7.94 7.86
N GLU A 18 -2.92 -7.00 7.85
CA GLU A 18 -3.90 -6.86 8.93
C GLU A 18 -4.97 -7.95 8.91
N CYS A 19 -5.52 -8.27 7.73
CA CYS A 19 -6.63 -9.21 7.63
C CYS A 19 -6.80 -9.79 6.22
N LYS A 20 -6.37 -11.03 6.01
CA LYS A 20 -6.53 -11.75 4.73
C LYS A 20 -8.01 -11.88 4.33
N ARG A 21 -8.94 -12.07 5.29
CA ARG A 21 -10.39 -12.12 5.03
C ARG A 21 -10.88 -10.82 4.37
N CYS A 22 -10.52 -9.66 4.91
CA CYS A 22 -10.91 -8.37 4.34
C CYS A 22 -10.27 -8.13 2.98
N PHE A 23 -9.01 -8.54 2.79
CA PHE A 23 -8.33 -8.48 1.51
C PHE A 23 -9.08 -9.31 0.45
N VAL A 24 -9.42 -10.56 0.75
CA VAL A 24 -10.17 -11.44 -0.16
C VAL A 24 -11.55 -10.84 -0.47
N LYS A 25 -12.27 -10.32 0.53
CA LYS A 25 -13.56 -9.66 0.31
C LYS A 25 -13.45 -8.47 -0.62
N LYS A 26 -12.40 -7.65 -0.46
CA LYS A 26 -12.14 -6.51 -1.35
C LYS A 26 -11.87 -6.96 -2.77
N VAL A 27 -10.93 -7.89 -2.96
CA VAL A 27 -10.45 -8.29 -4.30
C VAL A 27 -11.48 -9.12 -5.07
N LYS A 28 -12.13 -10.09 -4.40
CA LYS A 28 -13.08 -11.00 -5.07
C LYS A 28 -14.48 -10.42 -5.23
N TYR A 29 -14.94 -9.63 -4.26
CA TYR A 29 -16.35 -9.22 -4.16
C TYR A 29 -16.53 -7.71 -4.18
N GLY A 30 -15.45 -6.93 -4.31
CA GLY A 30 -15.52 -5.46 -4.31
C GLY A 30 -15.90 -4.85 -2.95
N TYR A 31 -15.93 -5.66 -1.87
CA TYR A 31 -16.32 -5.20 -0.55
C TYR A 31 -15.19 -4.44 0.12
N ASN A 32 -15.31 -3.12 0.14
CA ASN A 32 -14.34 -2.25 0.79
C ASN A 32 -14.73 -2.00 2.25
N ARG A 33 -13.73 -1.99 3.13
CA ARG A 33 -13.92 -1.45 4.48
C ARG A 33 -14.30 0.02 4.43
N PRO A 34 -15.07 0.54 5.40
CA PRO A 34 -15.19 1.97 5.57
C PRO A 34 -13.81 2.61 5.63
N ARG A 35 -13.64 3.72 4.93
CA ARG A 35 -12.36 4.45 4.95
C ARG A 35 -12.20 5.11 6.32
N SER A 36 -11.05 4.93 6.95
CA SER A 36 -10.65 5.78 8.07
C SER A 36 -10.43 7.20 7.56
N ILE A 37 -10.82 8.18 8.36
CA ILE A 37 -10.55 9.58 8.06
C ILE A 37 -9.03 9.77 8.13
N MET A 38 -8.42 10.12 7.00
CA MET A 38 -7.02 10.53 6.96
C MET A 38 -6.96 12.04 7.20
N PRO A 39 -6.25 12.51 8.23
CA PRO A 39 -6.10 13.95 8.47
C PRO A 39 -5.50 14.63 7.23
N SER A 40 -6.10 15.75 6.83
CA SER A 40 -5.70 16.50 5.62
C SER A 40 -4.25 16.96 5.64
N ILE A 41 -3.68 17.14 6.82
CA ILE A 41 -2.27 17.52 6.98
C ILE A 41 -1.31 16.51 6.33
N PHE A 42 -1.56 15.20 6.46
CA PHE A 42 -0.71 14.19 5.83
C PHE A 42 -0.79 14.22 4.31
N ILE A 43 -1.97 14.47 3.76
CA ILE A 43 -2.16 14.62 2.31
C ILE A 43 -1.39 15.85 1.82
N LYS A 44 -1.44 16.96 2.58
CA LYS A 44 -0.76 18.20 2.24
C LYS A 44 0.76 18.05 2.29
N ILE A 45 1.29 17.39 3.34
CA ILE A 45 2.74 17.12 3.45
C ILE A 45 3.22 16.25 2.30
N ASP A 46 2.49 15.17 1.98
CA ASP A 46 2.82 14.27 0.86
C ASP A 46 2.88 15.02 -0.49
N SER A 47 1.88 15.88 -0.76
CA SER A 47 1.87 16.72 -1.97
C SER A 47 3.07 17.67 -2.02
N ILE A 48 3.35 18.40 -0.93
CA ILE A 48 4.47 19.34 -0.87
C ILE A 48 5.82 18.62 -1.10
N MET A 49 6.00 17.42 -0.53
CA MET A 49 7.23 16.65 -0.74
C MET A 49 7.39 16.24 -2.20
N LYS A 50 6.33 15.73 -2.82
CA LYS A 50 6.35 15.31 -4.23
C LYS A 50 6.67 16.48 -5.16
N ASP A 51 5.99 17.61 -4.97
CA ASP A 51 6.22 18.83 -5.73
C ASP A 51 7.66 19.36 -5.53
N HIS A 52 8.18 19.25 -4.29
CA HIS A 52 9.55 19.72 -3.99
C HIS A 52 10.62 18.90 -4.70
N PHE A 53 10.43 17.59 -4.82
CA PHE A 53 11.45 16.71 -5.40
C PHE A 53 11.30 16.50 -6.91
N GLU A 54 10.17 16.88 -7.51
CA GLU A 54 9.96 16.69 -8.94
C GLU A 54 11.08 17.36 -9.77
N GLY A 55 11.71 16.60 -10.65
CA GLY A 55 12.79 17.07 -11.52
C GLY A 55 14.15 17.27 -10.84
N LYS A 56 14.28 17.00 -9.54
CA LYS A 56 15.54 17.10 -8.81
C LYS A 56 16.42 15.85 -8.98
N SER A 57 17.67 15.95 -8.52
CA SER A 57 18.59 14.81 -8.49
C SER A 57 18.18 13.80 -7.40
N PRO A 58 18.35 12.50 -7.64
CA PRO A 58 18.19 11.49 -6.60
C PRO A 58 19.05 11.76 -5.34
N LYS A 59 20.22 12.37 -5.51
CA LYS A 59 21.10 12.74 -4.39
C LYS A 59 20.50 13.78 -3.44
N ASP A 60 19.55 14.58 -3.89
CA ASP A 60 18.79 15.49 -3.02
C ASP A 60 17.90 14.71 -2.03
N ILE A 61 17.61 13.45 -2.34
CA ILE A 61 16.89 12.52 -1.45
C ILE A 61 17.86 11.79 -0.53
N SER A 62 18.95 11.23 -1.09
CA SER A 62 20.00 10.57 -0.34
C SER A 62 21.33 10.57 -1.11
N GLU A 63 22.42 10.93 -0.44
CA GLU A 63 23.78 10.91 -1.03
C GLU A 63 24.20 9.48 -1.45
N THR A 64 23.57 8.46 -0.92
CA THR A 64 23.86 7.06 -1.27
C THR A 64 23.23 6.62 -2.58
N LEU A 65 22.35 7.43 -3.17
CA LEU A 65 21.72 7.14 -4.46
C LEU A 65 22.66 7.53 -5.62
N PRO A 66 22.64 6.75 -6.73
CA PRO A 66 23.38 7.10 -7.94
C PRO A 66 22.95 8.45 -8.51
N GLN A 67 23.80 9.03 -9.36
CA GLN A 67 23.45 10.21 -10.17
C GLN A 67 22.26 9.89 -11.08
N GLY A 68 21.49 10.93 -11.39
CA GLY A 68 20.32 10.80 -12.24
C GLY A 68 19.31 11.91 -11.98
N LYS A 69 18.04 11.63 -12.26
CA LYS A 69 16.92 12.54 -12.06
C LYS A 69 15.69 11.84 -11.52
N ILE A 70 14.75 12.61 -11.01
CA ILE A 70 13.43 12.11 -10.68
C ILE A 70 12.61 12.11 -11.97
N GLU A 71 12.25 10.91 -12.46
CA GLU A 71 11.54 10.72 -13.73
C GLU A 71 10.10 11.22 -13.65
N PHE A 72 9.43 10.91 -12.57
CA PHE A 72 8.08 11.40 -12.30
C PHE A 72 7.68 11.19 -10.82
N GLY A 73 6.76 12.03 -10.38
CA GLY A 73 6.03 11.88 -9.12
C GLY A 73 4.85 10.91 -9.21
N SER A 74 3.73 11.25 -8.60
CA SER A 74 2.52 10.40 -8.55
C SER A 74 2.02 9.99 -9.93
N LYS A 75 2.15 8.70 -10.28
CA LYS A 75 1.71 8.18 -11.58
C LYS A 75 1.04 6.82 -11.47
N TRP A 76 -0.02 6.62 -12.25
CA TRP A 76 -0.67 5.34 -12.38
C TRP A 76 0.20 4.34 -13.13
N VAL A 77 0.49 3.23 -12.47
CA VAL A 77 1.17 2.07 -13.06
C VAL A 77 0.24 0.87 -13.08
N GLN A 78 0.41 0.01 -14.07
CA GLN A 78 -0.36 -1.23 -14.20
C GLN A 78 0.50 -2.26 -14.91
N SER A 79 0.55 -3.48 -14.36
CA SER A 79 1.24 -4.59 -15.00
C SER A 79 0.37 -5.27 -16.06
N LYS A 80 1.00 -6.04 -16.95
CA LYS A 80 0.37 -7.13 -17.69
C LYS A 80 -0.18 -8.17 -16.72
N ASN A 81 -0.99 -9.09 -17.25
CA ASN A 81 -1.51 -10.20 -16.46
C ASN A 81 -0.41 -11.23 -16.15
N PHE A 82 -0.33 -11.65 -14.90
CA PHE A 82 0.42 -12.82 -14.46
C PHE A 82 -0.56 -13.99 -14.33
N THR A 83 -0.16 -15.18 -14.82
CA THR A 83 -1.00 -16.38 -14.74
C THR A 83 -0.43 -17.34 -13.71
N ASP A 84 -1.23 -17.72 -12.73
CA ASP A 84 -0.89 -18.81 -11.82
C ASP A 84 -1.09 -20.16 -12.54
N ARG A 85 0.01 -20.89 -12.75
CA ARG A 85 0.00 -22.16 -13.48
C ARG A 85 -0.83 -23.24 -12.78
N LYS A 86 -0.96 -23.18 -11.47
CA LYS A 86 -1.68 -24.19 -10.68
C LYS A 86 -3.19 -24.07 -10.84
N THR A 87 -3.71 -22.86 -10.82
CA THR A 87 -5.16 -22.58 -10.84
C THR A 87 -5.67 -22.08 -12.19
N GLY A 88 -4.78 -21.64 -13.09
CA GLY A 88 -5.13 -20.96 -14.32
C GLY A 88 -5.67 -19.54 -14.12
N ASN A 89 -5.81 -19.08 -12.88
CA ASN A 89 -6.27 -17.74 -12.58
C ASN A 89 -5.18 -16.70 -12.89
N LYS A 90 -5.61 -15.48 -13.18
CA LYS A 90 -4.74 -14.38 -13.54
C LYS A 90 -4.82 -13.28 -12.50
N CYS A 91 -3.76 -12.51 -12.38
CA CYS A 91 -3.77 -11.26 -11.62
C CYS A 91 -2.97 -10.20 -12.35
N PHE A 92 -3.26 -8.94 -12.04
CA PHE A 92 -2.44 -7.81 -12.44
C PHE A 92 -2.33 -6.82 -11.28
N ILE A 93 -1.21 -6.11 -11.24
CA ILE A 93 -0.93 -5.10 -10.23
C ILE A 93 -1.30 -3.73 -10.80
N LYS A 94 -2.05 -2.92 -10.02
CA LYS A 94 -2.42 -1.56 -10.40
C LYS A 94 -2.41 -0.64 -9.17
N GLY A 95 -1.72 0.50 -9.29
CA GLY A 95 -1.64 1.48 -8.22
C GLY A 95 -1.03 2.79 -8.69
N VAL A 96 -0.87 3.74 -7.77
CA VAL A 96 -0.17 5.01 -7.98
C VAL A 96 1.15 4.93 -7.22
N THR A 97 2.27 5.11 -7.93
CA THR A 97 3.59 5.25 -7.30
C THR A 97 3.74 6.65 -6.69
N ASP A 98 4.56 6.79 -5.67
CA ASP A 98 4.90 8.12 -5.17
C ASP A 98 5.96 8.77 -6.05
N THR A 99 7.10 8.13 -6.25
CA THR A 99 8.20 8.69 -7.04
C THR A 99 9.02 7.58 -7.70
N VAL A 100 9.47 7.83 -8.92
CA VAL A 100 10.41 6.97 -9.64
C VAL A 100 11.65 7.75 -10.03
N LEU A 101 12.80 7.17 -9.75
CA LEU A 101 14.12 7.69 -10.09
C LEU A 101 14.61 7.08 -11.38
N GLY A 102 15.28 7.88 -12.22
CA GLY A 102 16.10 7.40 -13.32
C GLY A 102 17.56 7.70 -13.04
N PHE A 103 18.44 6.71 -13.19
CA PHE A 103 19.87 6.82 -12.97
C PHE A 103 20.63 6.92 -14.29
N GLU A 104 21.83 7.50 -14.26
CA GLU A 104 22.67 7.70 -15.46
C GLU A 104 23.11 6.39 -16.13
N ASP A 105 23.11 5.28 -15.37
CA ASP A 105 23.40 3.94 -15.87
C ASP A 105 22.18 3.27 -16.55
N ASN A 106 21.12 4.02 -16.83
CA ASN A 106 19.85 3.54 -17.39
C ASN A 106 19.12 2.52 -16.50
N THR A 107 19.38 2.53 -15.20
CA THR A 107 18.57 1.80 -14.23
C THR A 107 17.61 2.72 -13.51
N TYR A 108 16.68 2.15 -12.75
CA TYR A 108 15.63 2.92 -12.08
C TYR A 108 15.48 2.53 -10.61
N GLY A 109 14.87 3.45 -9.85
CA GLY A 109 14.52 3.24 -8.45
C GLY A 109 13.07 3.60 -8.16
N VAL A 110 12.45 2.92 -7.19
CA VAL A 110 11.11 3.25 -6.70
C VAL A 110 11.22 3.72 -5.26
N ILE A 111 10.66 4.89 -5.00
CA ILE A 111 10.59 5.49 -3.67
C ILE A 111 9.13 5.62 -3.24
N ASP A 112 8.90 5.37 -1.96
CA ASP A 112 7.63 5.63 -1.30
C ASP A 112 7.86 6.56 -0.11
N PHE A 113 7.13 7.68 -0.04
CA PHE A 113 7.26 8.67 1.01
C PHE A 113 6.50 8.27 2.27
N LYS A 114 7.13 8.47 3.43
CA LYS A 114 6.51 8.20 4.73
C LYS A 114 6.65 9.41 5.66
N THR A 115 5.56 9.82 6.25
CA THR A 115 5.48 10.96 7.19
C THR A 115 5.54 10.54 8.66
N SER A 116 5.97 9.31 8.92
CA SER A 116 6.14 8.78 10.27
C SER A 116 7.27 7.76 10.30
N SER A 117 7.85 7.53 11.47
CA SER A 117 8.91 6.53 11.66
C SER A 117 8.49 5.16 11.15
N VAL A 118 9.43 4.50 10.48
CA VAL A 118 9.28 3.13 10.00
C VAL A 118 9.91 2.19 11.02
N LYS A 119 9.06 1.45 11.74
CA LYS A 119 9.51 0.42 12.69
C LYS A 119 9.94 -0.84 11.92
N ASP A 120 10.93 -1.56 12.42
CA ASP A 120 11.48 -2.77 11.76
C ASP A 120 10.41 -3.81 11.44
N GLN A 121 9.44 -4.00 12.33
CA GLN A 121 8.29 -4.90 12.12
C GLN A 121 7.41 -4.51 10.91
N ASN A 122 7.55 -3.30 10.39
CA ASN A 122 6.77 -2.80 9.26
C ASN A 122 7.54 -2.85 7.93
N VAL A 123 8.84 -3.11 7.95
CA VAL A 123 9.68 -3.12 6.75
C VAL A 123 9.16 -4.10 5.70
N GLU A 124 8.72 -5.28 6.12
CA GLU A 124 8.17 -6.28 5.20
C GLU A 124 6.90 -5.79 4.48
N LYS A 125 6.05 -5.02 5.14
CA LYS A 125 4.84 -4.44 4.53
C LYS A 125 5.22 -3.50 3.39
N TYR A 126 6.17 -2.62 3.63
CA TYR A 126 6.63 -1.66 2.63
C TYR A 126 7.43 -2.34 1.51
N SER A 127 8.21 -3.37 1.85
CA SER A 127 8.90 -4.20 0.86
C SER A 127 7.90 -4.79 -0.16
N ARG A 128 6.79 -5.37 0.30
CA ARG A 128 5.74 -5.89 -0.60
C ARG A 128 5.15 -4.82 -1.50
N GLN A 129 4.92 -3.63 -0.97
CA GLN A 129 4.40 -2.49 -1.74
C GLN A 129 5.38 -2.05 -2.83
N LEU A 130 6.64 -1.86 -2.48
CA LEU A 130 7.69 -1.41 -3.40
C LEU A 130 7.98 -2.44 -4.49
N HIS A 131 8.07 -3.73 -4.15
CA HIS A 131 8.24 -4.81 -5.13
C HIS A 131 7.05 -4.88 -6.10
N ALA A 132 5.83 -4.65 -5.62
CA ALA A 132 4.66 -4.61 -6.47
C ALA A 132 4.74 -3.47 -7.50
N TYR A 133 5.21 -2.29 -7.09
CA TYR A 133 5.46 -1.19 -8.02
C TYR A 133 6.56 -1.51 -9.02
N ALA A 134 7.69 -2.07 -8.56
CA ALA A 134 8.78 -2.48 -9.43
C ALA A 134 8.29 -3.48 -10.48
N LEU A 135 7.59 -4.52 -10.05
CA LEU A 135 7.03 -5.54 -10.97
C LEU A 135 6.05 -4.93 -11.98
N ALA A 136 5.22 -3.97 -11.54
CA ALA A 136 4.27 -3.30 -12.42
C ALA A 136 4.96 -2.41 -13.46
N LEU A 137 6.06 -1.75 -13.10
CA LEU A 137 6.85 -0.92 -14.02
C LEU A 137 7.64 -1.77 -15.02
N GLU A 138 8.28 -2.85 -14.56
CA GLU A 138 9.08 -3.73 -15.42
C GLU A 138 8.25 -4.58 -16.39
N ASN A 139 6.99 -4.82 -16.04
CA ASN A 139 6.05 -5.63 -16.83
C ASN A 139 4.79 -4.82 -17.17
N ALA A 140 4.96 -3.59 -17.60
CA ALA A 140 3.86 -2.66 -17.82
C ALA A 140 2.86 -3.16 -18.86
N ALA A 141 1.57 -2.94 -18.59
CA ALA A 141 0.52 -3.07 -19.57
C ALA A 141 0.66 -2.03 -20.68
N ASP A 142 0.00 -2.24 -21.81
CA ASP A 142 0.03 -1.31 -22.93
C ASP A 142 -0.39 0.10 -22.49
N ASN A 143 0.29 1.11 -23.02
CA ASN A 143 0.08 2.52 -22.68
C ASN A 143 0.35 2.88 -21.18
N LYS A 144 1.15 2.07 -20.48
CA LYS A 144 1.64 2.36 -19.13
C LYS A 144 3.15 2.54 -19.13
N PRO A 145 3.71 3.30 -18.17
CA PRO A 145 5.15 3.50 -18.07
C PRO A 145 5.88 2.16 -17.96
N LEU A 146 6.75 1.87 -18.89
CA LEU A 146 7.64 0.71 -18.88
C LEU A 146 9.05 1.20 -18.54
N LEU A 147 9.52 0.87 -17.35
CA LEU A 147 10.84 1.25 -16.84
C LEU A 147 11.53 0.00 -16.29
N LYS A 148 12.70 -0.31 -16.81
CA LYS A 148 13.50 -1.49 -16.42
C LYS A 148 14.98 -1.33 -16.79
N PRO A 149 15.89 -1.91 -15.98
CA PRO A 149 15.60 -2.61 -14.74
C PRO A 149 15.35 -1.64 -13.57
N ILE A 150 14.51 -2.05 -12.61
CA ILE A 150 14.40 -1.38 -11.32
C ILE A 150 15.45 -1.98 -10.40
N THR A 151 16.45 -1.22 -9.98
CA THR A 151 17.56 -1.73 -9.17
C THR A 151 17.51 -1.29 -7.72
N ARG A 152 16.79 -0.21 -7.41
CA ARG A 152 16.71 0.35 -6.06
C ARG A 152 15.26 0.48 -5.61
N LEU A 153 15.01 0.09 -4.37
CA LEU A 153 13.73 0.26 -3.68
C LEU A 153 13.99 0.95 -2.35
N GLY A 154 13.18 1.94 -1.97
CA GLY A 154 13.43 2.59 -0.71
C GLY A 154 12.29 3.43 -0.18
N LEU A 155 12.43 3.79 1.08
CA LEU A 155 11.53 4.66 1.81
C LEU A 155 12.25 5.97 2.11
N PHE A 156 11.62 7.08 1.76
CA PHE A 156 12.04 8.39 2.22
C PHE A 156 11.15 8.81 3.37
N VAL A 157 11.70 8.77 4.56
CA VAL A 157 10.96 9.00 5.81
C VAL A 157 11.20 10.42 6.27
N VAL A 158 10.12 11.18 6.46
CA VAL A 158 10.13 12.53 7.02
C VAL A 158 9.30 12.51 8.29
N GLU A 159 9.96 12.58 9.44
CA GLU A 159 9.33 12.50 10.76
C GLU A 159 9.41 13.85 11.47
N PRO A 160 8.29 14.49 11.82
CA PRO A 160 8.31 15.73 12.61
C PRO A 160 8.97 15.51 13.97
N GLU A 161 9.98 16.34 14.30
CA GLU A 161 10.73 16.26 15.56
C GLU A 161 10.38 17.40 16.51
N LYS A 162 10.37 18.62 16.00
CA LYS A 162 10.19 19.82 16.80
C LYS A 162 9.31 20.84 16.09
N PHE A 163 8.56 21.57 16.89
CA PHE A 163 7.81 22.75 16.46
C PHE A 163 8.62 23.98 16.84
N LEU A 164 8.93 24.82 15.88
CA LEU A 164 9.79 25.98 16.02
C LEU A 164 9.10 27.22 15.49
N MET A 165 9.45 28.39 16.06
CA MET A 165 9.11 29.68 15.51
C MET A 165 10.40 30.35 15.03
N ASN A 166 10.41 30.85 13.80
CA ASN A 166 11.55 31.60 13.26
C ASN A 166 11.46 33.09 13.60
N SER A 167 12.48 33.86 13.21
CA SER A 167 12.56 35.30 13.43
C SER A 167 11.45 36.13 12.77
N ASN A 168 10.77 35.56 11.77
CA ASN A 168 9.69 36.20 11.02
C ASN A 168 8.29 35.84 11.58
N ASN A 169 8.20 35.28 12.78
CA ASN A 169 6.96 34.76 13.37
C ASN A 169 6.28 33.64 12.56
N GLU A 170 7.04 32.91 11.73
CA GLU A 170 6.52 31.74 11.05
C GLU A 170 6.76 30.49 11.89
N TYR A 171 5.76 29.62 11.92
CA TYR A 171 5.86 28.34 12.61
C TYR A 171 6.30 27.25 11.65
N LEU A 172 7.33 26.49 12.04
CA LEU A 172 7.99 25.47 11.23
C LEU A 172 8.02 24.14 11.97
N PHE A 173 7.85 23.05 11.22
CA PHE A 173 8.20 21.71 11.71
C PHE A 173 9.63 21.38 11.30
N LYS A 174 10.53 21.22 12.27
CA LYS A 174 11.81 20.58 12.03
C LYS A 174 11.57 19.07 11.91
N ASN A 175 12.07 18.48 10.85
CA ASN A 175 11.88 17.06 10.58
C ASN A 175 13.21 16.31 10.68
N ILE A 176 13.15 15.07 11.15
CA ILE A 176 14.20 14.08 10.93
C ILE A 176 13.92 13.44 9.57
N VAL A 177 14.93 13.42 8.72
CA VAL A 177 14.84 12.82 7.38
C VAL A 177 15.73 11.58 7.35
N LYS A 178 15.18 10.46 6.89
CA LYS A 178 15.90 9.19 6.77
C LYS A 178 15.63 8.56 5.42
N TRP A 179 16.67 8.07 4.78
CA TRP A 179 16.58 7.13 3.68
C TRP A 179 16.71 5.71 4.21
N GLN A 180 15.78 4.84 3.83
CA GLN A 180 15.84 3.43 4.16
C GLN A 180 15.76 2.60 2.89
N GLU A 181 16.90 2.04 2.51
CA GLU A 181 16.99 1.10 1.38
C GLU A 181 16.24 -0.18 1.74
N ILE A 182 15.46 -0.66 0.80
CA ILE A 182 14.76 -1.95 0.91
C ILE A 182 15.42 -2.91 -0.09
N PRO A 183 16.08 -3.97 0.39
CA PRO A 183 16.71 -4.96 -0.49
C PRO A 183 15.68 -5.55 -1.46
N ARG A 184 16.05 -5.65 -2.73
CA ARG A 184 15.21 -6.28 -3.73
C ARG A 184 15.34 -7.81 -3.65
N ASP A 185 14.22 -8.50 -3.48
CA ASP A 185 14.10 -9.95 -3.44
C ASP A 185 12.87 -10.39 -4.24
N ASP A 186 13.06 -10.52 -5.55
CA ASP A 186 12.01 -10.92 -6.47
C ASP A 186 11.51 -12.34 -6.20
N ILE A 187 12.40 -13.24 -5.74
CA ILE A 187 12.04 -14.64 -5.44
C ILE A 187 11.01 -14.67 -4.30
N LYS A 188 11.31 -13.99 -3.20
CA LYS A 188 10.39 -13.87 -2.06
C LYS A 188 9.09 -13.20 -2.46
N PHE A 189 9.15 -12.15 -3.29
CA PHE A 189 7.95 -11.46 -3.74
C PHE A 189 7.08 -12.34 -4.64
N PHE A 190 7.64 -13.11 -5.56
CA PHE A 190 6.87 -14.05 -6.37
C PHE A 190 6.27 -15.19 -5.56
N GLN A 191 6.95 -15.67 -4.51
CA GLN A 191 6.37 -16.64 -3.57
C GLN A 191 5.15 -16.04 -2.85
N PHE A 192 5.28 -14.81 -2.37
CA PHE A 192 4.18 -14.06 -1.78
C PHE A 192 3.01 -13.88 -2.76
N LEU A 193 3.28 -13.51 -4.01
CA LEU A 193 2.22 -13.34 -5.03
C LEU A 193 1.49 -14.64 -5.33
N LYS A 194 2.20 -15.78 -5.35
CA LYS A 194 1.59 -17.12 -5.46
C LYS A 194 0.68 -17.42 -4.28
N GLU A 195 1.11 -17.11 -3.05
CA GLU A 195 0.25 -17.25 -1.85
C GLU A 195 -1.03 -16.43 -1.99
N VAL A 196 -0.91 -15.16 -2.40
CA VAL A 196 -2.05 -14.26 -2.61
C VAL A 196 -3.03 -14.84 -3.62
N VAL A 197 -2.56 -15.25 -4.78
CA VAL A 197 -3.42 -15.82 -5.84
C VAL A 197 -4.01 -17.16 -5.41
N GLY A 198 -3.24 -17.97 -4.69
CA GLY A 198 -3.73 -19.24 -4.10
C GLY A 198 -4.95 -19.02 -3.21
N ILE A 199 -4.83 -18.12 -2.22
CA ILE A 199 -5.93 -17.78 -1.30
C ILE A 199 -7.13 -17.16 -2.04
N LEU A 200 -6.88 -16.31 -3.05
CA LEU A 200 -7.95 -15.75 -3.88
C LEU A 200 -8.66 -16.81 -4.72
N SER A 201 -8.01 -17.92 -5.02
CA SER A 201 -8.57 -19.02 -5.82
C SER A 201 -9.46 -19.95 -5.00
N GLU A 202 -9.34 -19.93 -3.68
CA GLU A 202 -10.18 -20.72 -2.78
C GLU A 202 -11.60 -20.17 -2.72
N ASP A 203 -12.59 -21.07 -2.57
CA ASP A 203 -14.00 -20.65 -2.40
C ASP A 203 -14.29 -20.21 -0.96
N LYS A 204 -13.61 -20.80 0.02
CA LYS A 204 -13.75 -20.44 1.43
C LYS A 204 -12.99 -19.16 1.75
N LEU A 205 -13.63 -18.27 2.52
CA LEU A 205 -12.95 -17.08 3.04
C LEU A 205 -11.94 -17.46 4.14
N PRO A 206 -10.77 -16.83 4.18
CA PRO A 206 -9.82 -16.98 5.28
C PRO A 206 -10.43 -16.59 6.63
N GLU A 207 -9.81 -17.03 7.71
CA GLU A 207 -10.13 -16.54 9.05
C GLU A 207 -9.91 -15.01 9.15
N ALA A 208 -10.68 -14.36 10.05
CA ALA A 208 -10.47 -12.95 10.35
C ALA A 208 -9.09 -12.75 11.00
N GLY A 209 -8.42 -11.65 10.67
CA GLY A 209 -7.21 -11.27 11.40
C GLY A 209 -7.54 -11.03 12.88
N HIS A 210 -6.71 -11.52 13.80
CA HIS A 210 -6.94 -11.41 15.24
C HIS A 210 -7.15 -9.96 15.72
N SER A 211 -6.41 -9.01 15.16
CA SER A 211 -6.49 -7.59 15.48
C SER A 211 -7.41 -6.79 14.56
N CYS A 212 -8.17 -7.45 13.68
CA CYS A 212 -9.01 -6.76 12.71
C CYS A 212 -10.27 -6.18 13.38
N SER A 213 -10.22 -4.89 13.72
CA SER A 213 -11.34 -4.15 14.32
C SER A 213 -12.61 -4.19 13.48
N HIS A 214 -12.49 -4.14 12.15
CA HIS A 214 -13.62 -4.19 11.23
C HIS A 214 -14.35 -5.55 11.28
N CYS A 215 -13.60 -6.66 11.27
CA CYS A 215 -14.23 -7.99 11.38
C CYS A 215 -14.87 -8.19 12.76
N ARG A 216 -14.22 -7.71 13.82
CA ARG A 216 -14.77 -7.76 15.19
C ARG A 216 -16.06 -6.95 15.27
N TYR A 217 -16.07 -5.70 14.81
CA TYR A 217 -17.26 -4.86 14.80
C TYR A 217 -18.46 -5.52 14.10
N ILE A 218 -18.23 -6.16 12.94
CA ILE A 218 -19.30 -6.86 12.21
C ILE A 218 -19.82 -8.04 13.02
N GLU A 219 -18.94 -8.79 13.67
CA GLU A 219 -19.35 -9.96 14.47
C GLU A 219 -20.12 -9.54 15.71
N ASP A 220 -19.64 -8.53 16.44
CA ASP A 220 -20.30 -7.99 17.62
C ASP A 220 -21.70 -7.45 17.26
N ASN A 221 -21.86 -6.75 16.16
CA ASN A 221 -23.16 -6.26 15.69
C ASN A 221 -24.13 -7.40 15.33
N ARG A 222 -23.64 -8.51 14.76
CA ARG A 222 -24.50 -9.66 14.47
C ARG A 222 -25.04 -10.28 15.76
N GLN A 223 -24.18 -10.44 16.77
CA GLN A 223 -24.58 -10.98 18.07
C GLN A 223 -25.57 -10.06 18.77
N PHE A 224 -25.34 -8.74 18.71
CA PHE A 224 -26.26 -7.74 19.26
C PHE A 224 -27.63 -7.80 18.60
N ASN A 225 -27.71 -7.78 17.27
CA ASN A 225 -28.98 -7.86 16.54
C ASN A 225 -29.74 -9.18 16.80
N HIS A 226 -29.02 -10.30 17.00
CA HIS A 226 -29.67 -11.58 17.39
C HIS A 226 -30.23 -11.53 18.80
N ALA A 227 -29.55 -10.85 19.73
CA ALA A 227 -30.02 -10.71 21.11
C ALA A 227 -31.26 -9.78 21.20
N ASP A 228 -31.26 -8.66 20.46
CA ASP A 228 -32.40 -7.73 20.42
C ASP A 228 -33.64 -8.35 19.76
N ASN A 229 -33.49 -9.07 18.65
CA ASN A 229 -34.60 -9.76 18.01
C ASN A 229 -35.25 -10.80 18.93
N LYS A 230 -34.47 -11.50 19.77
CA LYS A 230 -35.01 -12.41 20.78
C LYS A 230 -35.78 -11.69 21.90
N LYS A 231 -35.33 -10.50 22.31
CA LYS A 231 -36.03 -9.68 23.31
C LYS A 231 -37.34 -9.10 22.77
N LEU A 232 -37.33 -8.63 21.50
CA LEU A 232 -38.54 -8.08 20.84
C LEU A 232 -39.61 -9.18 20.62
N GLN A 233 -39.22 -10.42 20.38
CA GLN A 233 -40.16 -11.53 20.23
C GLN A 233 -40.83 -11.95 21.56
N ASN A 234 -40.25 -11.57 22.70
CA ASN A 234 -40.73 -11.94 24.05
C ASN A 234 -41.40 -10.78 24.80
N GLN A 235 -41.59 -9.65 24.16
CA GLN A 235 -42.34 -8.52 24.74
C GLN A 235 -43.73 -8.46 24.13
N ASP A 236 -44.73 -8.90 24.89
CA ASP A 236 -46.13 -8.58 24.63
C ASP A 236 -46.29 -7.06 24.73
N ILE A 237 -46.60 -6.40 23.60
CA ILE A 237 -46.87 -4.97 23.57
C ILE A 237 -48.26 -4.79 24.23
N VAL A 238 -48.27 -4.43 25.51
CA VAL A 238 -49.47 -3.96 26.21
C VAL A 238 -49.56 -2.46 25.91
N LEU A 239 -50.42 -2.10 24.97
CA LEU A 239 -50.86 -0.70 24.77
C LEU A 239 -51.96 -0.37 25.78
N ASN A 240 -51.64 0.45 26.77
CA ASN A 240 -52.63 1.07 27.66
C ASN A 240 -53.24 2.31 27.03
#